data_a9dbfea2a3e1565b2de606784548a9b2
#
_entry.id   a9dbfea2a3e1565b2de606784548a9b2
#
_cell.length_a   1.000
_cell.length_b   1.000
_cell.length_c   1.000
_cell.angle_alpha   90.00
_cell.angle_beta   90.00
_cell.angle_gamma   90.00
#
_symmetry.space_group_name_H-M   'P 1'
#
loop_
_entity.id
_entity.type
_entity.pdbx_description
1 polymer ?
#
loop_
_entity_poly.entity_id
_entity_poly.type
_entity_poly.pdbx_seq_one_letter_code
_entity_poly.pdbx_strand_id
1 'polypeptide(L)'
;MKTTKLQAILVLSLVFALFLPAAGQLSSREIDQLVEDAMEKFTVAGVAVGVVKDGGIIHAKGYGLKSVDTGEKVDEHTSFAIASNSKAFTSTALAILVEEGKISWQDRVIDHIPEFKMYNDYVTQNFNIQDLLTHRSGLGLGAGDLQKWPSGSDFTIADMLTNFQHFEPVSAFRTKYDYDNILYLVAGEVIKRVSGMPWEVFVKTRIMDPLGMDNSFALPPGMVDSDNLASPHIAEDGVLKTIPSYELDPKLTNGAAGGVLANVDDLCHWMLVHLNGGRYGEKLEKQLFSRASHSEMWKIHTTIPVRPNERYNPHFSGYGLGWRLSDMNGKMSVSHTGDLSGMLSKTIMLPDLGLGVVVLTNSYYGGAGVFRAVSQSIVDSYLGLDDYGWTNRYLESYLASAGGAKAEVERVWKTVEASSDKHINPDDYIGIYEDKWFGKIKIYLQDDQLWFTSLRSPALTGPMEYYKANAFAIKWEKRELDADAFVIFSLDEEGVAQIITMKGIAPDIDFSYDFQDLYLERVK
;
A
#
# COMPACT_ATOMS: atom_id res chain seq x y z
N MET A 1 11.71 9.65 93.26
CA MET A 1 11.80 8.64 92.20
C MET A 1 10.67 8.92 91.26
N LYS A 2 10.95 9.55 90.12
CA LYS A 2 9.94 9.94 89.12
C LYS A 2 10.11 9.02 87.90
N THR A 3 9.14 8.20 87.60
CA THR A 3 9.06 7.36 86.42
C THR A 3 8.50 8.15 85.30
N THR A 4 9.29 8.46 84.26
CA THR A 4 8.88 9.10 83.07
C THR A 4 8.35 8.03 82.10
N LYS A 5 7.06 8.14 81.73
CA LYS A 5 6.46 7.32 80.70
C LYS A 5 6.81 7.93 79.32
N LEU A 6 7.53 7.17 78.52
CA LEU A 6 7.80 7.52 77.12
C LEU A 6 6.58 7.09 76.25
N GLN A 7 5.81 8.05 75.78
CA GLN A 7 4.77 7.78 74.83
C GLN A 7 5.40 7.71 73.40
N ALA A 8 5.39 6.53 72.85
CA ALA A 8 5.75 6.35 71.42
C ALA A 8 4.55 6.79 70.55
N ILE A 9 4.73 7.89 69.89
CA ILE A 9 3.79 8.34 68.85
C ILE A 9 4.11 7.57 67.56
N LEU A 10 3.24 6.60 67.22
CA LEU A 10 3.30 5.88 65.95
C LEU A 10 2.73 6.81 64.88
N VAL A 11 3.59 7.48 64.10
CA VAL A 11 3.19 8.24 62.94
C VAL A 11 2.89 7.24 61.81
N LEU A 12 1.61 6.93 61.64
CA LEU A 12 1.11 6.15 60.48
C LEU A 12 1.16 7.04 59.25
N SER A 13 2.29 7.04 58.53
CA SER A 13 2.38 7.68 57.21
C SER A 13 1.53 6.91 56.21
N LEU A 14 0.31 7.38 56.00
CA LEU A 14 -0.55 6.92 54.91
C LEU A 14 0.08 7.41 53.59
N VAL A 15 0.91 6.59 52.98
CA VAL A 15 1.35 6.79 51.61
C VAL A 15 0.11 6.56 50.73
N PHE A 16 -0.61 7.62 50.40
CA PHE A 16 -1.50 7.63 49.27
C PHE A 16 -0.61 7.49 48.02
N ALA A 17 -0.28 6.27 47.63
CA ALA A 17 0.12 6.02 46.26
C ALA A 17 -1.07 6.44 45.42
N LEU A 18 -0.93 7.59 44.75
CA LEU A 18 -1.75 7.93 43.62
C LEU A 18 -1.51 6.81 42.60
N PHE A 19 -2.34 5.78 42.64
CA PHE A 19 -2.55 4.90 41.52
C PHE A 19 -3.15 5.79 40.44
N LEU A 20 -2.31 6.47 39.65
CA LEU A 20 -2.67 6.78 38.29
C LEU A 20 -3.06 5.45 37.68
N PRO A 21 -4.25 5.27 37.13
CA PRO A 21 -4.57 4.05 36.43
C PRO A 21 -3.48 3.92 35.35
N ALA A 22 -2.62 2.91 35.49
CA ALA A 22 -1.79 2.48 34.38
C ALA A 22 -2.77 2.26 33.23
N ALA A 23 -2.57 2.91 32.08
CA ALA A 23 -3.39 2.68 30.93
C ALA A 23 -3.41 1.15 30.71
N GLY A 24 -4.56 0.52 31.04
CA GLY A 24 -4.69 -0.93 30.92
C GLY A 24 -4.69 -1.31 29.45
N GLN A 25 -4.17 -2.48 29.15
CA GLN A 25 -4.30 -3.05 27.81
C GLN A 25 -5.78 -3.08 27.44
N LEU A 26 -6.12 -2.62 26.23
CA LEU A 26 -7.52 -2.61 25.77
C LEU A 26 -8.08 -4.04 25.74
N SER A 27 -9.20 -4.22 26.40
CA SER A 27 -9.98 -5.46 26.32
C SER A 27 -10.64 -5.60 24.95
N SER A 28 -11.05 -6.81 24.56
CA SER A 28 -11.76 -7.06 23.31
C SER A 28 -13.01 -6.17 23.17
N ARG A 29 -13.73 -5.88 24.27
CA ARG A 29 -14.88 -4.99 24.29
C ARG A 29 -14.51 -3.51 24.03
N GLU A 30 -13.40 -3.05 24.60
CA GLU A 30 -12.92 -1.69 24.36
C GLU A 30 -12.42 -1.52 22.92
N ILE A 31 -11.84 -2.58 22.33
CA ILE A 31 -11.50 -2.62 20.90
C ILE A 31 -12.79 -2.53 20.06
N ASP A 32 -13.86 -3.27 20.41
CA ASP A 32 -15.16 -3.17 19.72
C ASP A 32 -15.66 -1.72 19.68
N GLN A 33 -15.67 -1.04 20.84
CA GLN A 33 -16.12 0.35 20.94
C GLN A 33 -15.24 1.33 20.13
N LEU A 34 -13.93 1.13 20.18
CA LEU A 34 -12.96 1.93 19.41
C LEU A 34 -13.20 1.80 17.89
N VAL A 35 -13.44 0.59 17.41
CA VAL A 35 -13.67 0.32 15.98
C VAL A 35 -14.99 0.94 15.53
N GLU A 36 -16.06 0.75 16.30
CA GLU A 36 -17.38 1.32 16.00
C GLU A 36 -17.34 2.86 15.95
N ASP A 37 -16.70 3.52 16.94
CA ASP A 37 -16.50 4.97 16.93
C ASP A 37 -15.70 5.47 15.72
N ALA A 38 -14.63 4.75 15.36
CA ALA A 38 -13.81 5.09 14.21
C ALA A 38 -14.60 4.92 12.89
N MET A 39 -15.33 3.82 12.73
CA MET A 39 -16.15 3.57 11.54
C MET A 39 -17.19 4.66 11.32
N GLU A 40 -17.90 5.07 12.37
CA GLU A 40 -18.90 6.14 12.31
C GLU A 40 -18.27 7.47 11.86
N LYS A 41 -17.18 7.89 12.53
CA LYS A 41 -16.51 9.17 12.27
C LYS A 41 -15.88 9.28 10.89
N PHE A 42 -15.35 8.17 10.38
CA PHE A 42 -14.69 8.13 9.07
C PHE A 42 -15.61 7.67 7.93
N THR A 43 -16.85 7.32 8.20
CA THR A 43 -17.82 6.81 7.21
C THR A 43 -17.27 5.59 6.46
N VAL A 44 -16.97 4.51 7.18
CA VAL A 44 -16.40 3.27 6.63
C VAL A 44 -17.45 2.16 6.65
N ALA A 45 -17.62 1.44 5.53
CA ALA A 45 -18.62 0.41 5.37
C ALA A 45 -18.35 -0.83 6.23
N GLY A 46 -17.13 -1.35 6.18
CA GLY A 46 -16.73 -2.56 6.89
C GLY A 46 -15.26 -2.53 7.34
N VAL A 47 -15.01 -3.16 8.46
CA VAL A 47 -13.69 -3.29 9.09
C VAL A 47 -13.53 -4.71 9.64
N ALA A 48 -12.31 -5.24 9.61
CA ALA A 48 -11.96 -6.41 10.40
C ALA A 48 -10.67 -6.13 11.19
N VAL A 49 -10.61 -6.60 12.44
CA VAL A 49 -9.48 -6.38 13.36
C VAL A 49 -9.03 -7.70 13.95
N GLY A 50 -7.71 -7.97 13.82
CA GLY A 50 -7.05 -9.10 14.45
C GLY A 50 -5.96 -8.61 15.40
N VAL A 51 -5.88 -9.18 16.60
CA VAL A 51 -4.84 -8.91 17.58
C VAL A 51 -4.28 -10.21 18.13
N VAL A 52 -2.98 -10.38 18.03
CA VAL A 52 -2.26 -11.49 18.64
C VAL A 52 -1.38 -11.00 19.77
N LYS A 53 -1.26 -11.78 20.85
CA LYS A 53 -0.46 -11.47 22.02
C LYS A 53 0.13 -12.74 22.62
N ASP A 54 1.44 -12.74 22.87
CA ASP A 54 2.17 -13.82 23.55
C ASP A 54 1.86 -15.22 23.00
N GLY A 55 1.77 -15.31 21.66
CA GLY A 55 1.54 -16.58 20.93
C GLY A 55 0.07 -16.98 20.77
N GLY A 56 -0.89 -16.16 21.21
CA GLY A 56 -2.33 -16.42 21.08
C GLY A 56 -3.08 -15.32 20.33
N ILE A 57 -4.20 -15.67 19.72
CA ILE A 57 -5.17 -14.72 19.15
C ILE A 57 -6.06 -14.25 20.31
N ILE A 58 -6.07 -12.95 20.60
CA ILE A 58 -6.87 -12.35 21.69
C ILE A 58 -8.07 -11.56 21.18
N HIS A 59 -8.06 -11.23 19.89
CA HIS A 59 -9.17 -10.56 19.22
C HIS A 59 -9.11 -10.88 17.72
N ALA A 60 -10.23 -11.34 17.15
CA ALA A 60 -10.41 -11.51 15.70
C ALA A 60 -11.90 -11.31 15.40
N LYS A 61 -12.28 -10.18 14.83
CA LYS A 61 -13.67 -9.81 14.60
C LYS A 61 -13.85 -8.94 13.36
N GLY A 62 -15.04 -9.08 12.73
CA GLY A 62 -15.55 -8.20 11.68
C GLY A 62 -16.62 -7.23 12.21
N TYR A 63 -16.72 -6.08 11.56
CA TYR A 63 -17.63 -4.98 11.88
C TYR A 63 -18.22 -4.38 10.60
N GLY A 64 -19.49 -3.93 10.66
CA GLY A 64 -20.15 -3.28 9.53
C GLY A 64 -20.50 -4.24 8.39
N LEU A 65 -20.39 -3.77 7.15
CA LEU A 65 -20.91 -4.43 5.96
C LEU A 65 -19.79 -4.85 4.99
N LYS A 66 -19.91 -6.05 4.44
CA LYS A 66 -19.11 -6.49 3.27
C LYS A 66 -19.44 -5.63 2.05
N SER A 67 -20.74 -5.37 1.86
CA SER A 67 -21.27 -4.56 0.78
C SER A 67 -22.51 -3.80 1.25
N VAL A 68 -22.55 -2.51 0.93
CA VAL A 68 -23.77 -1.68 1.18
C VAL A 68 -24.92 -2.07 0.26
N ASP A 69 -24.63 -2.69 -0.89
CA ASP A 69 -25.66 -3.12 -1.85
C ASP A 69 -26.42 -4.37 -1.37
N THR A 70 -25.72 -5.32 -0.71
CA THR A 70 -26.31 -6.56 -0.22
C THR A 70 -26.75 -6.50 1.24
N GLY A 71 -26.14 -5.63 2.03
CA GLY A 71 -26.36 -5.54 3.47
C GLY A 71 -25.71 -6.67 4.28
N GLU A 72 -24.90 -7.53 3.65
CA GLU A 72 -24.20 -8.61 4.32
C GLU A 72 -23.08 -8.08 5.22
N LYS A 73 -22.90 -8.72 6.38
CA LYS A 73 -21.98 -8.28 7.41
C LYS A 73 -20.57 -8.86 7.23
N VAL A 74 -19.58 -8.08 7.66
CA VAL A 74 -18.22 -8.55 7.84
C VAL A 74 -18.12 -9.45 9.07
N ASP A 75 -17.42 -10.57 8.94
CA ASP A 75 -17.00 -11.43 10.03
C ASP A 75 -15.48 -11.63 10.04
N GLU A 76 -14.94 -12.43 10.97
CA GLU A 76 -13.51 -12.71 11.10
C GLU A 76 -12.89 -13.45 9.90
N HIS A 77 -13.73 -14.13 9.10
CA HIS A 77 -13.34 -14.88 7.91
C HIS A 77 -13.61 -14.15 6.60
N THR A 78 -14.18 -12.94 6.66
CA THR A 78 -14.37 -12.11 5.47
C THR A 78 -13.03 -11.69 4.89
N SER A 79 -12.78 -12.05 3.63
CA SER A 79 -11.53 -11.73 2.94
C SER A 79 -11.57 -10.35 2.30
N PHE A 80 -10.49 -9.61 2.50
CA PHE A 80 -10.21 -8.29 1.92
C PHE A 80 -8.98 -8.36 1.04
N ALA A 81 -8.88 -7.51 0.03
CA ALA A 81 -7.61 -7.30 -0.66
C ALA A 81 -6.64 -6.58 0.30
N ILE A 82 -5.55 -7.25 0.67
CA ILE A 82 -4.57 -6.68 1.61
C ILE A 82 -3.51 -5.83 0.93
N ALA A 83 -3.60 -5.70 -0.38
CA ALA A 83 -2.72 -4.87 -1.19
C ALA A 83 -1.24 -5.11 -0.86
N SER A 84 -0.46 -4.05 -0.61
CA SER A 84 0.99 -4.15 -0.42
C SER A 84 1.45 -4.95 0.81
N ASN A 85 0.57 -5.36 1.73
CA ASN A 85 0.90 -6.38 2.72
C ASN A 85 1.27 -7.73 2.06
N SER A 86 0.89 -7.95 0.79
CA SER A 86 1.31 -9.09 -0.05
C SER A 86 2.81 -9.18 -0.28
N LYS A 87 3.53 -8.05 -0.21
CA LYS A 87 4.99 -7.98 -0.41
C LYS A 87 5.75 -8.85 0.58
N ALA A 88 5.26 -8.97 1.80
CA ALA A 88 5.83 -9.85 2.82
C ALA A 88 5.71 -11.34 2.44
N PHE A 89 4.63 -11.75 1.77
CA PHE A 89 4.47 -13.10 1.25
C PHE A 89 5.47 -13.37 0.10
N THR A 90 5.69 -12.40 -0.78
CA THR A 90 6.68 -12.49 -1.85
C THR A 90 8.10 -12.63 -1.29
N SER A 91 8.46 -11.83 -0.28
CA SER A 91 9.76 -11.92 0.38
C SER A 91 9.95 -13.26 1.09
N THR A 92 8.90 -13.77 1.73
CA THR A 92 8.92 -15.10 2.38
C THR A 92 9.06 -16.22 1.34
N ALA A 93 8.39 -16.11 0.19
CA ALA A 93 8.53 -17.08 -0.91
C ALA A 93 9.98 -17.16 -1.41
N LEU A 94 10.63 -15.99 -1.61
CA LEU A 94 12.06 -15.95 -1.97
C LEU A 94 12.96 -16.47 -0.84
N ALA A 95 12.64 -16.18 0.43
CA ALA A 95 13.39 -16.71 1.57
C ALA A 95 13.36 -18.25 1.61
N ILE A 96 12.21 -18.86 1.31
CA ILE A 96 12.09 -20.31 1.20
C ILE A 96 13.00 -20.85 0.09
N LEU A 97 13.05 -20.20 -1.09
CA LEU A 97 13.92 -20.60 -2.19
C LEU A 97 15.41 -20.41 -1.87
N VAL A 98 15.76 -19.40 -1.08
CA VAL A 98 17.13 -19.21 -0.55
C VAL A 98 17.50 -20.35 0.39
N GLU A 99 16.62 -20.75 1.31
CA GLU A 99 16.87 -21.88 2.22
C GLU A 99 17.00 -23.22 1.51
N GLU A 100 16.26 -23.38 0.40
CA GLU A 100 16.39 -24.56 -0.48
C GLU A 100 17.69 -24.54 -1.31
N GLY A 101 18.50 -23.49 -1.20
CA GLY A 101 19.74 -23.33 -1.97
C GLY A 101 19.52 -23.16 -3.47
N LYS A 102 18.32 -22.76 -3.89
CA LYS A 102 17.98 -22.54 -5.31
C LYS A 102 18.40 -21.18 -5.81
N ILE A 103 18.44 -20.19 -4.92
CA ILE A 103 18.91 -18.82 -5.17
C ILE A 103 19.67 -18.30 -3.95
N SER A 104 20.38 -17.18 -4.14
CA SER A 104 20.94 -16.36 -3.07
C SER A 104 20.36 -14.94 -3.16
N TRP A 105 20.26 -14.24 -2.05
CA TRP A 105 19.86 -12.82 -2.04
C TRP A 105 20.77 -11.94 -2.91
N GLN A 106 22.02 -12.36 -3.10
CA GLN A 106 23.03 -11.64 -3.89
C GLN A 106 23.11 -12.09 -5.35
N ASP A 107 22.34 -13.09 -5.76
CA ASP A 107 22.29 -13.49 -7.18
C ASP A 107 21.75 -12.32 -8.00
N ARG A 108 22.38 -12.11 -9.17
CA ARG A 108 21.90 -11.06 -10.08
C ARG A 108 20.58 -11.48 -10.70
N VAL A 109 19.67 -10.52 -10.85
CA VAL A 109 18.38 -10.80 -11.50
C VAL A 109 18.55 -11.38 -12.88
N ILE A 110 19.53 -10.89 -13.65
CA ILE A 110 19.86 -11.39 -15.01
C ILE A 110 20.37 -12.83 -15.05
N ASP A 111 20.78 -13.41 -13.94
CA ASP A 111 21.17 -14.84 -13.89
C ASP A 111 19.93 -15.74 -13.95
N HIS A 112 18.76 -15.24 -13.55
CA HIS A 112 17.47 -15.92 -13.57
C HIS A 112 16.52 -15.39 -14.66
N ILE A 113 16.65 -14.10 -15.02
CA ILE A 113 15.86 -13.38 -16.02
C ILE A 113 16.81 -12.64 -16.97
N PRO A 114 17.39 -13.30 -17.97
CA PRO A 114 18.42 -12.69 -18.86
C PRO A 114 17.95 -11.46 -19.63
N GLU A 115 16.64 -11.32 -19.87
CA GLU A 115 16.04 -10.18 -20.55
C GLU A 115 15.79 -8.96 -19.65
N PHE A 116 15.95 -9.07 -18.32
CA PHE A 116 15.79 -7.96 -17.38
C PHE A 116 16.76 -6.83 -17.69
N LYS A 117 16.24 -5.61 -17.78
CA LYS A 117 17.03 -4.41 -18.07
C LYS A 117 16.62 -3.25 -17.20
N MET A 118 17.59 -2.60 -16.58
CA MET A 118 17.48 -1.33 -15.89
C MET A 118 18.00 -0.18 -16.79
N TYR A 119 17.83 1.04 -16.35
CA TYR A 119 18.14 2.29 -17.07
C TYR A 119 19.60 2.43 -17.54
N ASN A 120 20.49 1.60 -17.11
CA ASN A 120 21.85 1.48 -17.68
C ASN A 120 22.46 0.10 -17.44
N ASP A 121 23.55 -0.21 -18.16
CA ASP A 121 24.22 -1.50 -18.09
C ASP A 121 24.82 -1.78 -16.72
N TYR A 122 25.40 -0.78 -16.04
CA TYR A 122 25.98 -0.97 -14.71
C TYR A 122 24.94 -1.45 -13.72
N VAL A 123 23.78 -0.78 -13.65
CA VAL A 123 22.69 -1.16 -12.75
C VAL A 123 22.13 -2.53 -13.15
N THR A 124 21.89 -2.78 -14.42
CA THR A 124 21.42 -4.07 -14.93
C THR A 124 22.32 -5.23 -14.48
N GLN A 125 23.64 -5.09 -14.64
CA GLN A 125 24.62 -6.12 -14.29
C GLN A 125 24.82 -6.32 -12.77
N ASN A 126 24.43 -5.35 -11.95
CA ASN A 126 24.62 -5.37 -10.50
C ASN A 126 23.32 -5.47 -9.69
N PHE A 127 22.16 -5.47 -10.36
CA PHE A 127 20.85 -5.59 -9.70
C PHE A 127 20.64 -7.02 -9.21
N ASN A 128 20.48 -7.20 -7.89
CA ASN A 128 20.34 -8.51 -7.30
C ASN A 128 18.91 -8.76 -6.78
N ILE A 129 18.64 -9.99 -6.35
CA ILE A 129 17.32 -10.40 -5.83
C ILE A 129 16.87 -9.50 -4.65
N GLN A 130 17.79 -9.12 -3.76
CA GLN A 130 17.50 -8.23 -2.64
C GLN A 130 17.07 -6.84 -3.10
N ASP A 131 17.65 -6.32 -4.19
CA ASP A 131 17.30 -4.99 -4.72
C ASP A 131 15.86 -4.93 -5.23
N LEU A 132 15.31 -6.05 -5.73
CA LEU A 132 13.89 -6.14 -6.13
C LEU A 132 12.92 -5.83 -4.98
N LEU A 133 13.34 -6.07 -3.73
CA LEU A 133 12.48 -6.03 -2.55
C LEU A 133 12.69 -4.77 -1.69
N THR A 134 13.70 -3.95 -1.98
CA THR A 134 14.20 -2.97 -1.00
C THR A 134 14.02 -1.50 -1.41
N HIS A 135 13.32 -1.24 -2.53
CA HIS A 135 12.96 0.12 -2.97
C HIS A 135 14.13 1.10 -3.06
N ARG A 136 15.26 0.64 -3.63
CA ARG A 136 16.50 1.43 -3.76
C ARG A 136 17.09 1.37 -5.17
N SER A 137 16.20 1.21 -6.16
CA SER A 137 16.56 1.06 -7.57
C SER A 137 17.27 2.28 -8.16
N GLY A 138 17.04 3.47 -7.61
CA GLY A 138 17.42 4.75 -8.19
C GLY A 138 16.32 5.38 -9.03
N LEU A 139 15.26 4.65 -9.36
CA LEU A 139 14.05 5.16 -10.02
C LEU A 139 13.19 5.97 -9.06
N GLY A 140 12.27 6.77 -9.59
CA GLY A 140 11.32 7.56 -8.82
C GLY A 140 10.26 6.73 -8.10
N LEU A 141 9.53 7.38 -7.21
CA LEU A 141 8.38 6.79 -6.50
C LEU A 141 7.32 6.33 -7.52
N GLY A 142 6.95 5.06 -7.49
CA GLY A 142 5.93 4.49 -8.36
C GLY A 142 6.35 4.27 -9.82
N ALA A 143 7.65 4.39 -10.15
CA ALA A 143 8.12 4.31 -11.52
C ALA A 143 7.61 3.06 -12.27
N GLY A 144 6.85 3.28 -13.33
CA GLY A 144 6.24 2.25 -14.17
C GLY A 144 4.89 1.72 -13.68
N ASP A 145 4.34 2.23 -12.59
CA ASP A 145 3.07 1.76 -12.03
C ASP A 145 1.88 1.94 -13.00
N LEU A 146 1.90 2.93 -13.90
CA LEU A 146 0.90 3.08 -14.98
C LEU A 146 0.81 1.87 -15.92
N GLN A 147 1.80 0.96 -15.92
CA GLN A 147 1.70 -0.30 -16.66
C GLN A 147 0.70 -1.27 -16.00
N LYS A 148 0.40 -1.07 -14.72
CA LYS A 148 -0.49 -1.92 -13.93
C LYS A 148 -1.76 -1.18 -13.49
N TRP A 149 -1.68 0.10 -13.20
CA TRP A 149 -2.80 0.95 -12.81
C TRP A 149 -3.09 2.01 -13.88
N PRO A 150 -4.39 2.26 -14.15
CA PRO A 150 -5.57 1.56 -13.65
C PRO A 150 -5.70 0.15 -14.21
N SER A 151 -6.59 -0.66 -13.60
CA SER A 151 -6.91 -2.02 -14.09
C SER A 151 -7.39 -2.02 -15.54
N GLY A 152 -7.11 -3.12 -16.25
CA GLY A 152 -7.54 -3.30 -17.66
C GLY A 152 -6.50 -2.82 -18.68
N SER A 153 -5.27 -2.53 -18.27
CA SER A 153 -4.14 -2.36 -19.20
C SER A 153 -3.73 -3.72 -19.80
N ASP A 154 -3.10 -3.69 -20.97
CA ASP A 154 -2.61 -4.88 -21.67
C ASP A 154 -1.10 -5.15 -21.47
N PHE A 155 -0.46 -4.45 -20.54
CA PHE A 155 0.95 -4.66 -20.24
C PHE A 155 1.21 -6.04 -19.64
N THR A 156 2.23 -6.69 -20.17
CA THR A 156 2.66 -8.02 -19.73
C THR A 156 3.88 -7.93 -18.81
N ILE A 157 4.16 -9.04 -18.10
CA ILE A 157 5.41 -9.13 -17.33
C ILE A 157 6.64 -8.96 -18.24
N ALA A 158 6.57 -9.39 -19.51
CA ALA A 158 7.67 -9.22 -20.47
C ALA A 158 7.93 -7.73 -20.79
N ASP A 159 6.89 -6.92 -20.90
CA ASP A 159 7.04 -5.46 -21.03
C ASP A 159 7.76 -4.88 -19.80
N MET A 160 7.28 -5.23 -18.60
CA MET A 160 7.81 -4.72 -17.33
C MET A 160 9.29 -5.08 -17.13
N LEU A 161 9.72 -6.28 -17.55
CA LEU A 161 11.11 -6.73 -17.44
C LEU A 161 12.09 -5.86 -18.25
N THR A 162 11.61 -5.23 -19.31
CA THR A 162 12.47 -4.48 -20.23
C THR A 162 12.25 -2.97 -20.17
N ASN A 163 11.07 -2.51 -19.72
CA ASN A 163 10.72 -1.09 -19.77
C ASN A 163 11.54 -0.20 -18.86
N PHE A 164 12.12 -0.73 -17.76
CA PHE A 164 12.99 0.06 -16.88
C PHE A 164 14.21 0.69 -17.59
N GLN A 165 14.62 0.18 -18.76
CA GLN A 165 15.67 0.78 -19.56
C GLN A 165 15.30 2.18 -20.11
N HIS A 166 14.03 2.54 -20.09
CA HIS A 166 13.51 3.80 -20.64
C HIS A 166 13.26 4.87 -19.58
N PHE A 167 13.40 4.53 -18.29
CA PHE A 167 13.23 5.48 -17.20
C PHE A 167 14.52 6.26 -16.92
N GLU A 168 14.35 7.50 -16.49
CA GLU A 168 15.49 8.30 -16.00
C GLU A 168 15.64 8.14 -14.47
N PRO A 169 16.84 7.87 -13.96
CA PRO A 169 17.03 7.74 -12.53
C PRO A 169 16.94 9.10 -11.83
N VAL A 170 16.27 9.15 -10.68
CA VAL A 170 16.15 10.33 -9.82
C VAL A 170 17.20 10.34 -8.71
N SER A 171 17.91 9.24 -8.50
CA SER A 171 18.99 9.10 -7.52
C SER A 171 19.99 8.03 -7.96
N ALA A 172 21.15 7.98 -7.29
CA ALA A 172 22.09 6.90 -7.54
C ALA A 172 21.56 5.56 -7.03
N PHE A 173 21.90 4.49 -7.72
CA PHE A 173 21.55 3.11 -7.37
C PHE A 173 21.92 2.80 -5.90
N ARG A 174 20.99 2.23 -5.14
CA ARG A 174 21.11 1.83 -3.72
C ARG A 174 21.30 2.98 -2.72
N THR A 175 20.99 4.23 -3.07
CA THR A 175 21.28 5.37 -2.17
C THR A 175 20.03 5.97 -1.52
N LYS A 176 18.86 5.81 -2.14
CA LYS A 176 17.63 6.45 -1.70
C LYS A 176 16.47 5.45 -1.69
N TYR A 177 15.56 5.63 -0.75
CA TYR A 177 14.29 4.92 -0.72
C TYR A 177 13.26 5.64 -1.60
N ASP A 178 12.84 4.96 -2.68
CA ASP A 178 11.70 5.35 -3.50
C ASP A 178 10.86 4.08 -3.79
N TYR A 179 9.63 4.06 -3.30
CA TYR A 179 8.77 2.89 -3.34
C TYR A 179 8.41 2.50 -4.77
N ASP A 180 8.54 1.23 -5.12
CA ASP A 180 8.37 0.71 -6.47
C ASP A 180 7.60 -0.62 -6.42
N ASN A 181 6.44 -0.69 -7.08
CA ASN A 181 5.61 -1.90 -7.13
C ASN A 181 6.08 -2.87 -8.20
N ILE A 182 6.51 -2.37 -9.36
CA ILE A 182 6.80 -3.21 -10.52
C ILE A 182 7.98 -4.15 -10.25
N LEU A 183 8.97 -3.75 -9.45
CA LEU A 183 10.08 -4.63 -9.07
C LEU A 183 9.63 -5.86 -8.25
N TYR A 184 8.54 -5.77 -7.50
CA TYR A 184 7.95 -6.94 -6.85
C TYR A 184 7.29 -7.90 -7.84
N LEU A 185 6.76 -7.41 -8.97
CA LEU A 185 6.27 -8.27 -10.04
C LEU A 185 7.42 -9.04 -10.70
N VAL A 186 8.59 -8.38 -10.86
CA VAL A 186 9.83 -9.05 -11.30
C VAL A 186 10.25 -10.12 -10.28
N ALA A 187 10.14 -9.84 -8.97
CA ALA A 187 10.39 -10.84 -7.93
C ALA A 187 9.45 -12.05 -8.04
N GLY A 188 8.16 -11.83 -8.36
CA GLY A 188 7.21 -12.89 -8.67
C GLY A 188 7.61 -13.74 -9.87
N GLU A 189 8.15 -13.12 -10.91
CA GLU A 189 8.68 -13.85 -12.09
C GLU A 189 9.94 -14.66 -11.73
N VAL A 190 10.83 -14.15 -10.86
CA VAL A 190 11.96 -14.95 -10.31
C VAL A 190 11.45 -16.20 -9.61
N ILE A 191 10.45 -16.06 -8.73
CA ILE A 191 9.84 -17.19 -8.02
C ILE A 191 9.34 -18.23 -9.02
N LYS A 192 8.63 -17.81 -10.05
CA LYS A 192 8.09 -18.69 -11.09
C LYS A 192 9.19 -19.43 -11.84
N ARG A 193 10.24 -18.74 -12.30
CA ARG A 193 11.33 -19.36 -13.08
C ARG A 193 12.17 -20.34 -12.26
N VAL A 194 12.44 -20.00 -11.01
CA VAL A 194 13.27 -20.81 -10.12
C VAL A 194 12.52 -22.01 -9.56
N SER A 195 11.26 -21.84 -9.19
CA SER A 195 10.44 -22.91 -8.59
C SER A 195 9.71 -23.79 -9.62
N GLY A 196 9.46 -23.26 -10.82
CA GLY A 196 8.56 -23.86 -11.82
C GLY A 196 7.08 -23.64 -11.50
N MET A 197 6.73 -22.89 -10.45
CA MET A 197 5.36 -22.59 -10.02
C MET A 197 5.03 -21.12 -10.23
N PRO A 198 3.86 -20.73 -10.76
CA PRO A 198 3.39 -19.36 -10.70
C PRO A 198 3.42 -18.84 -9.25
N TRP A 199 3.61 -17.53 -9.07
CA TRP A 199 3.69 -16.91 -7.74
C TRP A 199 2.47 -17.25 -6.87
N GLU A 200 1.30 -17.22 -7.44
CA GLU A 200 0.01 -17.50 -6.79
C GLU A 200 -0.03 -18.92 -6.21
N VAL A 201 0.43 -19.88 -7.01
CA VAL A 201 0.49 -21.30 -6.61
C VAL A 201 1.53 -21.51 -5.54
N PHE A 202 2.69 -20.86 -5.68
CA PHE A 202 3.78 -20.97 -4.69
C PHE A 202 3.34 -20.41 -3.33
N VAL A 203 2.76 -19.21 -3.30
CA VAL A 203 2.29 -18.58 -2.05
C VAL A 203 1.20 -19.42 -1.39
N LYS A 204 0.21 -19.89 -2.16
CA LYS A 204 -0.85 -20.74 -1.62
C LYS A 204 -0.29 -22.03 -1.02
N THR A 205 0.48 -22.79 -1.78
CA THR A 205 0.90 -24.14 -1.39
C THR A 205 2.06 -24.17 -0.39
N ARG A 206 2.95 -23.15 -0.43
CA ARG A 206 4.18 -23.16 0.37
C ARG A 206 4.10 -22.26 1.61
N ILE A 207 3.10 -21.35 1.69
CA ILE A 207 2.94 -20.42 2.80
C ILE A 207 1.55 -20.56 3.43
N MET A 208 0.49 -20.35 2.66
CA MET A 208 -0.89 -20.31 3.21
C MET A 208 -1.36 -21.66 3.72
N ASP A 209 -1.26 -22.73 2.91
CA ASP A 209 -1.70 -24.08 3.30
C ASP A 209 -0.97 -24.59 4.55
N PRO A 210 0.38 -24.50 4.67
CA PRO A 210 1.07 -24.89 5.89
C PRO A 210 0.61 -24.15 7.17
N LEU A 211 0.19 -22.88 7.03
CA LEU A 211 -0.28 -22.05 8.16
C LEU A 211 -1.77 -22.19 8.44
N GLY A 212 -2.52 -23.00 7.65
CA GLY A 212 -3.97 -23.14 7.79
C GLY A 212 -4.74 -21.87 7.41
N MET A 213 -4.21 -21.07 6.47
CA MET A 213 -4.86 -19.86 5.94
C MET A 213 -5.86 -20.28 4.85
N ASP A 214 -6.92 -20.96 5.27
CA ASP A 214 -7.83 -21.66 4.36
C ASP A 214 -8.77 -20.71 3.60
N ASN A 215 -9.05 -19.53 4.16
CA ASN A 215 -9.90 -18.50 3.57
C ASN A 215 -9.09 -17.32 3.01
N SER A 216 -7.81 -17.54 2.74
CA SER A 216 -6.93 -16.57 2.08
C SER A 216 -6.50 -17.07 0.70
N PHE A 217 -6.37 -16.14 -0.23
CA PHE A 217 -6.16 -16.43 -1.65
C PHE A 217 -5.04 -15.56 -2.20
N ALA A 218 -4.20 -16.15 -3.04
CA ALA A 218 -3.21 -15.43 -3.82
C ALA A 218 -3.69 -15.21 -5.27
N LEU A 219 -4.99 -15.00 -5.44
CA LEU A 219 -5.69 -14.83 -6.72
C LEU A 219 -6.51 -13.53 -6.70
N PRO A 220 -6.76 -12.94 -7.89
CA PRO A 220 -7.68 -11.80 -8.02
C PRO A 220 -9.09 -12.14 -7.54
N PRO A 221 -9.85 -11.15 -7.01
CA PRO A 221 -11.21 -11.38 -6.51
C PRO A 221 -12.14 -12.10 -7.48
N GLY A 222 -12.10 -11.76 -8.76
CA GLY A 222 -12.94 -12.38 -9.80
C GLY A 222 -12.59 -13.83 -10.16
N MET A 223 -11.49 -14.38 -9.59
CA MET A 223 -11.07 -15.79 -9.77
C MET A 223 -11.25 -16.63 -8.50
N VAL A 224 -11.75 -16.02 -7.44
CA VAL A 224 -11.95 -16.68 -6.15
C VAL A 224 -13.40 -17.13 -6.04
N ASP A 225 -13.60 -18.45 -5.89
CA ASP A 225 -14.90 -19.04 -5.60
C ASP A 225 -15.19 -18.96 -4.10
N SER A 226 -15.63 -17.79 -3.65
CA SER A 226 -15.99 -17.54 -2.25
C SER A 226 -17.04 -16.44 -2.16
N ASP A 227 -18.10 -16.70 -1.39
CA ASP A 227 -19.17 -15.74 -1.10
C ASP A 227 -18.79 -14.76 0.04
N ASN A 228 -17.66 -15.00 0.73
CA ASN A 228 -17.24 -14.18 1.87
C ASN A 228 -16.10 -13.22 1.52
N LEU A 229 -16.30 -12.43 0.45
CA LEU A 229 -15.40 -11.37 0.02
C LEU A 229 -15.99 -10.00 0.32
N ALA A 230 -15.19 -9.07 0.83
CA ALA A 230 -15.58 -7.67 0.97
C ALA A 230 -15.60 -6.98 -0.41
N SER A 231 -16.60 -6.16 -0.65
CA SER A 231 -16.65 -5.24 -1.80
C SER A 231 -15.97 -3.92 -1.46
N PRO A 232 -15.24 -3.30 -2.38
CA PRO A 232 -14.65 -1.99 -2.15
C PRO A 232 -15.69 -0.86 -2.21
N HIS A 233 -15.50 0.17 -1.39
CA HIS A 233 -16.41 1.32 -1.30
C HIS A 233 -15.66 2.64 -1.38
N ILE A 234 -16.39 3.68 -1.79
CA ILE A 234 -16.04 5.09 -1.58
C ILE A 234 -17.18 5.79 -0.83
N ALA A 235 -16.85 6.88 -0.16
CA ALA A 235 -17.85 7.79 0.41
C ALA A 235 -17.90 9.06 -0.44
N GLU A 236 -19.03 9.33 -1.09
CA GLU A 236 -19.29 10.57 -1.81
C GLU A 236 -20.36 11.37 -1.04
N ASP A 237 -20.04 12.60 -0.64
CA ASP A 237 -20.91 13.47 0.16
C ASP A 237 -21.52 12.77 1.40
N GLY A 238 -20.72 11.91 2.04
CA GLY A 238 -21.12 11.13 3.21
C GLY A 238 -21.98 9.89 2.92
N VAL A 239 -22.18 9.55 1.65
CA VAL A 239 -22.92 8.36 1.21
C VAL A 239 -21.94 7.30 0.70
N LEU A 240 -22.00 6.11 1.31
CA LEU A 240 -21.21 4.96 0.87
C LEU A 240 -21.78 4.36 -0.42
N LYS A 241 -20.89 4.05 -1.36
CA LYS A 241 -21.20 3.38 -2.62
C LYS A 241 -20.15 2.31 -2.89
N THR A 242 -20.57 1.18 -3.43
CA THR A 242 -19.63 0.18 -3.97
C THR A 242 -18.95 0.70 -5.23
N ILE A 243 -17.70 0.32 -5.42
CA ILE A 243 -16.96 0.56 -6.65
C ILE A 243 -16.48 -0.78 -7.24
N PRO A 244 -16.10 -0.83 -8.53
CA PRO A 244 -15.54 -2.03 -9.11
C PRO A 244 -14.28 -2.49 -8.35
N SER A 245 -14.18 -3.80 -8.12
CA SER A 245 -12.98 -4.39 -7.54
C SER A 245 -11.80 -4.24 -8.50
N TYR A 246 -10.61 -4.07 -7.94
CA TYR A 246 -9.37 -4.15 -8.71
C TYR A 246 -9.26 -5.52 -9.38
N GLU A 247 -9.02 -5.53 -10.69
CA GLU A 247 -8.86 -6.74 -11.48
C GLU A 247 -7.39 -6.92 -11.90
N LEU A 248 -6.89 -8.12 -11.70
CA LEU A 248 -5.60 -8.56 -12.19
C LEU A 248 -5.82 -9.64 -13.25
N ASP A 249 -5.27 -9.49 -14.45
CA ASP A 249 -5.21 -10.59 -15.40
C ASP A 249 -3.92 -11.42 -15.16
N PRO A 250 -4.02 -12.63 -14.60
CA PRO A 250 -2.84 -13.45 -14.30
C PRO A 250 -2.13 -13.98 -15.54
N LYS A 251 -2.70 -13.80 -16.74
CA LYS A 251 -2.01 -14.08 -18.01
C LYS A 251 -1.02 -12.98 -18.37
N LEU A 252 -1.29 -11.75 -17.93
CA LEU A 252 -0.47 -10.58 -18.24
C LEU A 252 0.57 -10.32 -17.15
N THR A 253 0.20 -10.49 -15.89
CA THR A 253 1.04 -10.18 -14.73
C THR A 253 0.77 -11.13 -13.55
N ASN A 254 1.47 -10.96 -12.44
CA ASN A 254 1.31 -11.73 -11.20
C ASN A 254 0.92 -10.84 -10.02
N GLY A 255 0.53 -11.45 -8.91
CA GLY A 255 0.05 -10.77 -7.70
C GLY A 255 1.14 -10.32 -6.71
N ALA A 256 2.42 -10.44 -7.04
CA ALA A 256 3.51 -10.35 -6.06
C ALA A 256 3.67 -8.99 -5.34
N ALA A 257 3.15 -7.91 -5.93
CA ALA A 257 3.17 -6.57 -5.32
C ALA A 257 1.95 -6.29 -4.40
N GLY A 258 0.80 -6.97 -4.63
CA GLY A 258 -0.44 -6.59 -3.93
C GLY A 258 -1.63 -7.54 -4.10
N GLY A 259 -1.44 -8.75 -4.64
CA GLY A 259 -2.53 -9.64 -5.07
C GLY A 259 -3.03 -10.66 -4.05
N VAL A 260 -2.76 -10.50 -2.76
CA VAL A 260 -3.31 -11.39 -1.72
C VAL A 260 -4.67 -10.87 -1.24
N LEU A 261 -5.63 -11.77 -1.15
CA LEU A 261 -6.88 -11.61 -0.41
C LEU A 261 -6.76 -12.40 0.88
N ALA A 262 -7.05 -11.78 2.02
CA ALA A 262 -6.97 -12.45 3.32
C ALA A 262 -7.97 -11.87 4.32
N ASN A 263 -8.32 -12.70 5.30
CA ASN A 263 -9.13 -12.34 6.45
C ASN A 263 -8.26 -12.14 7.70
N VAL A 264 -8.84 -11.62 8.79
CA VAL A 264 -8.06 -11.32 9.99
C VAL A 264 -7.70 -12.55 10.80
N ASP A 265 -8.48 -13.63 10.77
CA ASP A 265 -8.14 -14.87 11.45
C ASP A 265 -6.88 -15.50 10.83
N ASP A 266 -6.84 -15.66 9.52
CA ASP A 266 -5.67 -16.16 8.79
C ASP A 266 -4.45 -15.24 8.96
N LEU A 267 -4.64 -13.92 8.95
CA LEU A 267 -3.55 -12.97 9.17
C LEU A 267 -3.03 -12.98 10.61
N CYS A 268 -3.83 -13.40 11.58
CA CYS A 268 -3.32 -13.68 12.93
C CYS A 268 -2.32 -14.85 12.91
N HIS A 269 -2.59 -15.93 12.17
CA HIS A 269 -1.63 -17.03 11.99
C HIS A 269 -0.35 -16.56 11.29
N TRP A 270 -0.49 -15.69 10.27
CA TRP A 270 0.63 -15.04 9.58
C TRP A 270 1.48 -14.18 10.53
N MET A 271 0.87 -13.36 11.37
CA MET A 271 1.61 -12.57 12.38
C MET A 271 2.30 -13.45 13.40
N LEU A 272 1.64 -14.52 13.87
CA LEU A 272 2.22 -15.44 14.87
C LEU A 272 3.47 -16.15 14.35
N VAL A 273 3.50 -16.61 13.08
CA VAL A 273 4.69 -17.24 12.53
C VAL A 273 5.87 -16.28 12.47
N HIS A 274 5.63 -15.00 12.17
CA HIS A 274 6.67 -13.97 12.19
C HIS A 274 7.15 -13.67 13.61
N LEU A 275 6.25 -13.46 14.56
CA LEU A 275 6.60 -13.22 15.97
C LEU A 275 7.35 -14.39 16.60
N ASN A 276 7.11 -15.61 16.12
CA ASN A 276 7.79 -16.84 16.56
C ASN A 276 9.06 -17.17 15.74
N GLY A 277 9.57 -16.21 14.94
CA GLY A 277 10.80 -16.38 14.16
C GLY A 277 10.74 -17.49 13.11
N GLY A 278 9.58 -17.67 12.49
CA GLY A 278 9.31 -18.65 11.42
C GLY A 278 8.74 -19.97 11.90
N ARG A 279 8.49 -20.13 13.20
CA ARG A 279 7.92 -21.37 13.76
C ARG A 279 6.42 -21.28 13.94
N TYR A 280 5.73 -22.43 13.76
CA TYR A 280 4.28 -22.56 13.90
C TYR A 280 3.88 -23.96 14.40
N GLY A 281 2.59 -24.20 14.62
CA GLY A 281 2.05 -25.37 15.29
C GLY A 281 1.90 -25.14 16.81
N GLU A 282 1.07 -25.93 17.48
CA GLU A 282 0.74 -25.74 18.91
C GLU A 282 1.97 -25.70 19.84
N LYS A 283 3.01 -26.45 19.49
CA LYS A 283 4.27 -26.52 20.23
C LYS A 283 5.43 -25.87 19.48
N LEU A 284 5.15 -25.09 18.45
CA LEU A 284 6.14 -24.48 17.55
C LEU A 284 7.10 -25.53 16.94
N GLU A 285 6.60 -26.73 16.69
CA GLU A 285 7.37 -27.87 16.17
C GLU A 285 7.61 -27.81 14.67
N LYS A 286 6.80 -27.02 13.95
CA LYS A 286 6.94 -26.80 12.50
C LYS A 286 7.69 -25.51 12.22
N GLN A 287 8.29 -25.43 11.05
CA GLN A 287 9.04 -24.25 10.60
C GLN A 287 8.67 -23.90 9.15
N LEU A 288 8.26 -22.65 8.92
CA LEU A 288 7.99 -22.11 7.60
C LEU A 288 9.27 -21.55 6.97
N PHE A 289 10.07 -20.84 7.75
CA PHE A 289 11.39 -20.30 7.40
C PHE A 289 12.29 -20.27 8.65
N SER A 290 13.60 -20.24 8.44
CA SER A 290 14.57 -20.25 9.53
C SER A 290 14.66 -18.88 10.23
N ARG A 291 15.25 -18.90 11.42
CA ARG A 291 15.57 -17.66 12.14
C ARG A 291 16.57 -16.78 11.39
N ALA A 292 17.43 -17.38 10.58
CA ALA A 292 18.37 -16.63 9.73
C ALA A 292 17.62 -15.84 8.65
N SER A 293 16.70 -16.49 7.93
CA SER A 293 15.84 -15.84 6.94
C SER A 293 14.94 -14.79 7.56
N HIS A 294 14.37 -15.07 8.74
CA HIS A 294 13.60 -14.08 9.50
C HIS A 294 14.43 -12.82 9.80
N SER A 295 15.65 -13.01 10.32
CA SER A 295 16.55 -11.90 10.64
C SER A 295 16.96 -11.10 9.40
N GLU A 296 17.12 -11.75 8.24
CA GLU A 296 17.43 -11.06 6.99
C GLU A 296 16.22 -10.26 6.48
N MET A 297 14.99 -10.81 6.58
CA MET A 297 13.78 -10.08 6.20
C MET A 297 13.55 -8.84 7.08
N TRP A 298 13.89 -8.90 8.35
CA TRP A 298 13.70 -7.81 9.33
C TRP A 298 14.96 -6.98 9.58
N LYS A 299 15.92 -7.03 8.68
CA LYS A 299 17.10 -6.17 8.66
C LYS A 299 16.84 -4.96 7.76
N ILE A 300 17.29 -3.77 8.18
CA ILE A 300 17.21 -2.56 7.36
C ILE A 300 18.21 -2.68 6.21
N HIS A 301 17.68 -2.72 4.98
CA HIS A 301 18.45 -2.72 3.75
C HIS A 301 18.48 -1.35 3.07
N THR A 302 17.42 -0.55 3.30
CA THR A 302 17.32 0.82 2.82
C THR A 302 16.87 1.71 3.96
N THR A 303 17.62 2.76 4.25
CA THR A 303 17.28 3.72 5.29
C THR A 303 16.16 4.64 4.82
N ILE A 304 15.24 4.95 5.74
CA ILE A 304 14.20 5.96 5.54
C ILE A 304 14.45 7.08 6.57
N PRO A 305 14.39 8.35 6.19
CA PRO A 305 14.54 9.45 7.15
C PRO A 305 13.57 9.32 8.32
N VAL A 306 14.08 9.40 9.53
CA VAL A 306 13.25 9.38 10.75
C VAL A 306 12.43 10.66 10.80
N ARG A 307 11.11 10.53 10.97
CA ARG A 307 10.24 11.68 11.25
C ARG A 307 10.15 11.87 12.77
N PRO A 308 10.48 13.05 13.28
CA PRO A 308 10.33 13.33 14.71
C PRO A 308 8.90 13.02 15.19
N ASN A 309 8.80 12.32 16.30
CA ASN A 309 7.54 12.02 16.95
C ASN A 309 7.79 11.94 18.46
N GLU A 310 7.37 12.96 19.22
CA GLU A 310 7.62 13.07 20.66
C GLU A 310 6.98 11.92 21.45
N ARG A 311 5.85 11.36 20.94
CA ARG A 311 5.15 10.27 21.63
C ARG A 311 5.92 8.95 21.59
N TYR A 312 6.54 8.63 20.47
CA TYR A 312 7.22 7.34 20.27
C TYR A 312 8.74 7.44 20.28
N ASN A 313 9.29 8.64 20.15
CA ASN A 313 10.72 8.95 20.12
C ASN A 313 11.52 7.95 19.26
N PRO A 314 11.21 7.82 17.94
CA PRO A 314 11.90 6.85 17.10
C PRO A 314 13.34 7.28 16.83
N HIS A 315 14.27 6.30 16.83
CA HIS A 315 15.71 6.51 16.60
C HIS A 315 16.15 6.03 15.23
N PHE A 316 15.42 5.10 14.62
CA PHE A 316 15.71 4.58 13.30
C PHE A 316 14.44 4.33 12.49
N SER A 317 14.57 4.36 11.17
CA SER A 317 13.53 3.96 10.24
C SER A 317 14.17 3.42 8.96
N GLY A 318 13.59 2.37 8.41
CA GLY A 318 14.08 1.78 7.18
C GLY A 318 13.13 0.73 6.60
N TYR A 319 13.59 0.12 5.52
CA TYR A 319 12.87 -0.95 4.84
C TYR A 319 13.73 -2.21 4.79
N GLY A 320 13.12 -3.33 5.18
CA GLY A 320 13.67 -4.67 5.09
C GLY A 320 13.25 -5.37 3.79
N LEU A 321 12.99 -6.66 3.85
CA LEU A 321 12.43 -7.41 2.72
C LEU A 321 10.92 -7.52 2.89
N GLY A 322 10.19 -6.58 2.29
CA GLY A 322 8.73 -6.51 2.38
C GLY A 322 8.17 -5.91 3.67
N TRP A 323 9.00 -5.32 4.52
CA TRP A 323 8.61 -4.75 5.81
C TRP A 323 9.23 -3.38 6.07
N ARG A 324 8.46 -2.48 6.64
CA ARG A 324 8.96 -1.24 7.25
C ARG A 324 9.40 -1.52 8.67
N LEU A 325 10.56 -1.02 9.03
CA LEU A 325 11.21 -1.21 10.32
C LEU A 325 11.46 0.13 10.99
N SER A 326 11.10 0.24 12.25
CA SER A 326 11.36 1.42 13.09
C SER A 326 11.39 1.02 14.56
N ASP A 327 11.52 1.99 15.45
CA ASP A 327 11.25 1.77 16.86
C ASP A 327 10.14 2.70 17.38
N MET A 328 9.45 2.24 18.39
CA MET A 328 8.40 2.96 19.10
C MET A 328 8.65 2.81 20.59
N ASN A 329 9.02 3.92 21.28
CA ASN A 329 9.38 3.87 22.71
C ASN A 329 10.48 2.83 23.03
N GLY A 330 11.48 2.72 22.16
CA GLY A 330 12.57 1.76 22.31
C GLY A 330 12.18 0.30 22.05
N LYS A 331 10.97 0.02 21.52
CA LYS A 331 10.53 -1.29 21.08
C LYS A 331 10.57 -1.37 19.55
N MET A 332 11.08 -2.48 19.03
CA MET A 332 11.09 -2.71 17.59
C MET A 332 9.67 -2.73 17.03
N SER A 333 9.44 -2.02 15.95
CA SER A 333 8.19 -1.99 15.21
C SER A 333 8.42 -2.50 13.79
N VAL A 334 7.66 -3.52 13.40
CA VAL A 334 7.67 -4.12 12.06
C VAL A 334 6.29 -3.96 11.48
N SER A 335 6.16 -3.30 10.34
CA SER A 335 4.83 -2.98 9.79
C SER A 335 4.81 -2.91 8.27
N HIS A 336 3.62 -3.04 7.71
CA HIS A 336 3.32 -2.61 6.35
C HIS A 336 1.88 -2.13 6.25
N THR A 337 1.61 -1.28 5.27
CA THR A 337 0.26 -0.86 4.89
C THR A 337 -0.05 -1.37 3.49
N GLY A 338 -1.31 -1.50 3.18
CA GLY A 338 -1.80 -1.80 1.84
C GLY A 338 -2.85 -0.80 1.42
N ASP A 339 -2.81 -0.42 0.16
CA ASP A 339 -3.78 0.47 -0.48
C ASP A 339 -4.09 -0.08 -1.88
N LEU A 340 -5.34 -0.41 -2.10
CA LEU A 340 -5.97 -0.64 -3.39
C LEU A 340 -7.31 0.09 -3.38
N SER A 341 -7.82 0.48 -4.53
CA SER A 341 -9.08 1.22 -4.65
C SER A 341 -10.17 0.62 -3.76
N GLY A 342 -10.57 1.34 -2.72
CA GLY A 342 -11.60 0.93 -1.77
C GLY A 342 -11.19 -0.13 -0.73
N MET A 343 -9.96 -0.63 -0.73
CA MET A 343 -9.47 -1.65 0.22
C MET A 343 -8.16 -1.19 0.85
N LEU A 344 -8.17 -0.95 2.16
CA LEU A 344 -6.97 -0.53 2.88
C LEU A 344 -6.67 -1.47 4.04
N SER A 345 -5.39 -1.67 4.28
CA SER A 345 -4.94 -2.62 5.30
C SER A 345 -3.71 -2.11 6.05
N LYS A 346 -3.56 -2.52 7.29
CA LYS A 346 -2.36 -2.28 8.08
C LYS A 346 -2.04 -3.49 8.94
N THR A 347 -0.80 -3.95 8.86
CA THR A 347 -0.21 -4.91 9.79
C THR A 347 0.89 -4.21 10.58
N ILE A 348 0.92 -4.37 11.90
CA ILE A 348 1.99 -3.89 12.78
C ILE A 348 2.30 -4.92 13.85
N MET A 349 3.56 -5.21 14.05
CA MET A 349 4.06 -6.12 15.07
C MET A 349 5.10 -5.42 15.94
N LEU A 350 5.02 -5.65 17.25
CA LEU A 350 6.02 -5.26 18.23
C LEU A 350 6.57 -6.54 18.88
N PRO A 351 7.64 -7.13 18.31
CA PRO A 351 8.16 -8.43 18.74
C PRO A 351 8.62 -8.42 20.21
N ASP A 352 9.16 -7.29 20.68
CA ASP A 352 9.55 -7.12 22.10
C ASP A 352 8.38 -7.25 23.08
N LEU A 353 7.15 -7.10 22.59
CA LEU A 353 5.92 -7.22 23.36
C LEU A 353 5.12 -8.47 23.00
N GLY A 354 5.59 -9.30 22.07
CA GLY A 354 4.81 -10.42 21.53
C GLY A 354 3.46 -9.98 20.95
N LEU A 355 3.36 -8.75 20.46
CA LEU A 355 2.14 -8.11 19.98
C LEU A 355 2.11 -8.04 18.46
N GLY A 356 0.99 -8.38 17.87
CA GLY A 356 0.66 -8.11 16.46
C GLY A 356 -0.77 -7.59 16.34
N VAL A 357 -0.96 -6.61 15.48
CA VAL A 357 -2.27 -6.01 15.15
C VAL A 357 -2.42 -5.94 13.65
N VAL A 358 -3.55 -6.40 13.14
CA VAL A 358 -3.97 -6.22 11.75
C VAL A 358 -5.33 -5.55 11.70
N VAL A 359 -5.48 -4.57 10.81
CA VAL A 359 -6.74 -3.87 10.56
C VAL A 359 -6.97 -3.85 9.05
N LEU A 360 -8.11 -4.35 8.62
CA LEU A 360 -8.57 -4.39 7.23
C LEU A 360 -9.81 -3.51 7.10
N THR A 361 -9.91 -2.74 6.02
CA THR A 361 -11.08 -1.91 5.72
C THR A 361 -11.46 -2.02 4.25
N ASN A 362 -12.75 -1.85 3.95
CA ASN A 362 -13.25 -1.85 2.58
C ASN A 362 -13.80 -0.49 2.13
N SER A 363 -13.21 0.59 2.60
CA SER A 363 -13.59 1.95 2.20
C SER A 363 -12.35 2.81 1.97
N TYR A 364 -12.32 3.52 0.83
CA TYR A 364 -11.12 4.24 0.38
C TYR A 364 -10.76 5.42 1.30
N TYR A 365 -11.52 6.48 1.24
CA TYR A 365 -11.12 7.74 1.91
C TYR A 365 -11.01 7.65 3.43
N GLY A 366 -11.98 7.04 4.11
CA GLY A 366 -12.00 6.92 5.57
C GLY A 366 -11.16 5.76 6.11
N GLY A 367 -10.91 4.73 5.30
CA GLY A 367 -10.25 3.49 5.73
C GLY A 367 -8.87 3.71 6.31
N ALA A 368 -8.08 4.64 5.74
CA ALA A 368 -6.75 4.99 6.26
C ALA A 368 -6.83 5.63 7.66
N GLY A 369 -7.85 6.43 7.93
CA GLY A 369 -8.12 6.99 9.25
C GLY A 369 -8.41 5.89 10.27
N VAL A 370 -9.30 4.94 9.91
CA VAL A 370 -9.68 3.82 10.75
C VAL A 370 -8.49 2.92 11.07
N PHE A 371 -7.77 2.41 10.06
CA PHE A 371 -6.68 1.48 10.35
C PHE A 371 -5.56 2.13 11.18
N ARG A 372 -5.30 3.44 10.98
CA ARG A 372 -4.33 4.20 11.78
C ARG A 372 -4.80 4.37 13.22
N ALA A 373 -6.03 4.89 13.41
CA ALA A 373 -6.58 5.14 14.73
C ALA A 373 -6.66 3.87 15.58
N VAL A 374 -7.26 2.81 15.02
CA VAL A 374 -7.45 1.54 15.72
C VAL A 374 -6.11 0.89 16.08
N SER A 375 -5.22 0.73 15.08
CA SER A 375 -3.93 0.08 15.34
C SER A 375 -3.05 0.87 16.32
N GLN A 376 -3.02 2.22 16.23
CA GLN A 376 -2.24 3.04 17.16
C GLN A 376 -2.80 3.01 18.57
N SER A 377 -4.12 3.09 18.77
CA SER A 377 -4.73 3.01 20.09
C SER A 377 -4.47 1.67 20.76
N ILE A 378 -4.55 0.56 20.02
CA ILE A 378 -4.21 -0.76 20.54
C ILE A 378 -2.72 -0.80 20.92
N VAL A 379 -1.81 -0.40 20.04
CA VAL A 379 -0.37 -0.38 20.30
C VAL A 379 -0.03 0.47 21.53
N ASP A 380 -0.62 1.67 21.63
CA ASP A 380 -0.40 2.57 22.77
C ASP A 380 -0.77 1.92 24.10
N SER A 381 -1.89 1.20 24.15
CA SER A 381 -2.32 0.51 25.36
C SER A 381 -1.32 -0.56 25.84
N TYR A 382 -0.65 -1.24 24.89
CA TYR A 382 0.40 -2.23 25.22
C TYR A 382 1.77 -1.60 25.51
N LEU A 383 2.02 -0.37 25.02
CA LEU A 383 3.18 0.43 25.39
C LEU A 383 3.01 1.12 26.77
N GLY A 384 1.82 1.02 27.38
CA GLY A 384 1.50 1.69 28.65
C GLY A 384 1.35 3.20 28.50
N LEU A 385 0.97 3.68 27.33
CA LEU A 385 0.74 5.09 27.02
C LEU A 385 -0.73 5.44 27.23
N ASP A 386 -0.99 6.67 27.67
CA ASP A 386 -2.34 7.19 27.85
C ASP A 386 -3.08 7.26 26.49
N ASP A 387 -4.43 7.22 26.55
CA ASP A 387 -5.26 7.46 25.39
C ASP A 387 -4.94 8.83 24.78
N TYR A 388 -4.57 8.82 23.51
CA TYR A 388 -4.18 10.03 22.78
C TYR A 388 -5.32 10.60 21.96
N GLY A 389 -6.46 9.91 21.89
CA GLY A 389 -7.61 10.31 21.07
C GLY A 389 -7.30 10.20 19.57
N TRP A 390 -6.65 9.11 19.15
CA TRP A 390 -6.18 8.92 17.76
C TRP A 390 -7.30 9.09 16.72
N THR A 391 -8.52 8.62 17.02
CA THR A 391 -9.66 8.75 16.10
C THR A 391 -9.91 10.22 15.74
N ASN A 392 -10.00 11.09 16.72
CA ASN A 392 -10.28 12.52 16.49
C ASN A 392 -9.08 13.21 15.79
N ARG A 393 -7.84 12.92 16.21
CA ARG A 393 -6.64 13.52 15.62
C ARG A 393 -6.46 13.15 14.16
N TYR A 394 -6.68 11.88 13.82
CA TYR A 394 -6.62 11.46 12.41
C TYR A 394 -7.80 12.01 11.61
N LEU A 395 -8.99 12.16 12.22
CA LEU A 395 -10.12 12.78 11.54
C LEU A 395 -9.83 14.26 11.22
N GLU A 396 -9.33 15.03 12.19
CA GLU A 396 -8.93 16.43 11.96
C GLU A 396 -7.88 16.54 10.84
N SER A 397 -6.85 15.71 10.88
CA SER A 397 -5.80 15.66 9.85
C SER A 397 -6.35 15.29 8.47
N TYR A 398 -7.25 14.30 8.42
CA TYR A 398 -7.90 13.85 7.19
C TYR A 398 -8.74 14.95 6.58
N LEU A 399 -9.62 15.60 7.37
CA LEU A 399 -10.47 16.69 6.89
C LEU A 399 -9.66 17.90 6.40
N ALA A 400 -8.56 18.22 7.08
CA ALA A 400 -7.68 19.30 6.68
C ALA A 400 -6.96 18.99 5.34
N SER A 401 -6.45 17.75 5.17
CA SER A 401 -5.78 17.31 3.94
C SER A 401 -6.76 17.25 2.76
N ALA A 402 -7.89 16.56 2.94
CA ALA A 402 -8.93 16.45 1.92
C ALA A 402 -9.49 17.82 1.49
N GLY A 403 -9.71 18.72 2.45
CA GLY A 403 -10.13 20.09 2.16
C GLY A 403 -9.13 20.87 1.33
N GLY A 404 -7.83 20.71 1.60
CA GLY A 404 -6.75 21.34 0.84
C GLY A 404 -6.65 20.80 -0.60
N ALA A 405 -6.68 19.49 -0.77
CA ALA A 405 -6.65 18.84 -2.09
C ALA A 405 -7.87 19.23 -2.93
N LYS A 406 -9.07 19.15 -2.35
CA LYS A 406 -10.30 19.57 -3.02
C LYS A 406 -10.26 21.04 -3.47
N ALA A 407 -9.77 21.94 -2.64
CA ALA A 407 -9.65 23.36 -2.99
C ALA A 407 -8.70 23.60 -4.18
N GLU A 408 -7.59 22.84 -4.26
CA GLU A 408 -6.67 22.92 -5.40
C GLU A 408 -7.32 22.41 -6.69
N VAL A 409 -7.98 21.27 -6.65
CA VAL A 409 -8.73 20.71 -7.79
C VAL A 409 -9.82 21.68 -8.25
N GLU A 410 -10.63 22.22 -7.31
CA GLU A 410 -11.64 23.22 -7.64
C GLU A 410 -11.06 24.48 -8.28
N ARG A 411 -9.90 24.95 -7.80
CA ARG A 411 -9.20 26.10 -8.37
C ARG A 411 -8.81 25.85 -9.83
N VAL A 412 -8.35 24.65 -10.16
CA VAL A 412 -8.03 24.27 -11.55
C VAL A 412 -9.27 24.29 -12.42
N TRP A 413 -10.35 23.63 -12.00
CA TRP A 413 -11.59 23.56 -12.78
C TRP A 413 -12.28 24.92 -12.93
N LYS A 414 -12.26 25.79 -11.94
CA LYS A 414 -12.70 27.20 -12.10
C LYS A 414 -11.88 27.96 -13.14
N THR A 415 -10.59 27.66 -13.26
CA THR A 415 -9.75 28.28 -14.29
C THR A 415 -10.11 27.75 -15.68
N VAL A 416 -10.40 26.47 -15.81
CA VAL A 416 -10.91 25.83 -17.04
C VAL A 416 -12.21 26.50 -17.48
N GLU A 417 -13.20 26.59 -16.57
CA GLU A 417 -14.48 27.27 -16.84
C GLU A 417 -14.28 28.70 -17.34
N ALA A 418 -13.41 29.47 -16.69
CA ALA A 418 -13.09 30.85 -17.09
C ALA A 418 -12.31 30.96 -18.41
N SER A 419 -11.82 29.86 -18.94
CA SER A 419 -11.05 29.79 -20.18
C SER A 419 -11.84 29.18 -21.36
N SER A 420 -13.09 28.83 -21.17
CA SER A 420 -13.95 28.12 -22.15
C SER A 420 -14.15 28.89 -23.47
N ASP A 421 -14.07 30.22 -23.45
CA ASP A 421 -14.24 31.07 -24.64
C ASP A 421 -12.97 31.18 -25.51
N LYS A 422 -11.85 30.52 -25.13
CA LYS A 422 -10.63 30.58 -25.93
C LYS A 422 -10.70 29.63 -27.12
N HIS A 423 -10.59 30.21 -28.28
CA HIS A 423 -10.44 29.45 -29.51
C HIS A 423 -9.03 28.88 -29.61
N ILE A 424 -8.94 27.56 -29.56
CA ILE A 424 -7.76 26.78 -29.97
C ILE A 424 -8.05 26.17 -31.31
N ASN A 425 -7.01 25.96 -32.15
CA ASN A 425 -7.15 25.13 -33.32
C ASN A 425 -6.93 23.65 -32.93
N PRO A 426 -7.95 22.79 -32.93
CA PRO A 426 -7.78 21.39 -32.51
C PRO A 426 -6.75 20.61 -33.35
N ASP A 427 -6.61 20.96 -34.65
CA ASP A 427 -5.70 20.29 -35.59
C ASP A 427 -4.22 20.39 -35.15
N ASP A 428 -3.87 21.42 -34.38
CA ASP A 428 -2.52 21.59 -33.88
C ASP A 428 -2.15 20.50 -32.84
N TYR A 429 -3.14 19.88 -32.19
CA TYR A 429 -2.98 18.91 -31.09
C TYR A 429 -3.34 17.47 -31.50
N ILE A 430 -4.25 17.29 -32.47
CA ILE A 430 -4.71 15.96 -32.92
C ILE A 430 -3.52 15.15 -33.44
N GLY A 431 -3.40 13.89 -33.01
CA GLY A 431 -2.35 12.98 -33.46
C GLY A 431 -2.19 11.73 -32.59
N ILE A 432 -1.25 10.91 -33.02
CA ILE A 432 -0.75 9.80 -32.22
C ILE A 432 0.57 10.25 -31.59
N TYR A 433 0.71 10.01 -30.29
CA TYR A 433 1.96 10.27 -29.56
C TYR A 433 2.40 8.97 -28.91
N GLU A 434 3.70 8.75 -28.77
CA GLU A 434 4.26 7.50 -28.27
C GLU A 434 5.32 7.78 -27.23
N ASP A 435 5.16 7.13 -26.09
CA ASP A 435 6.18 7.01 -25.06
C ASP A 435 6.87 5.64 -25.16
N LYS A 436 8.15 5.56 -24.82
CA LYS A 436 8.96 4.34 -25.03
C LYS A 436 8.56 3.18 -24.12
N TRP A 437 8.03 3.44 -22.93
CA TRP A 437 7.63 2.41 -21.99
C TRP A 437 6.11 2.27 -21.86
N PHE A 438 5.38 3.38 -22.03
CA PHE A 438 3.93 3.39 -21.88
C PHE A 438 3.20 3.10 -23.20
N GLY A 439 3.88 3.35 -24.34
CA GLY A 439 3.34 3.12 -25.67
C GLY A 439 2.50 4.29 -26.19
N LYS A 440 1.54 3.98 -27.05
CA LYS A 440 0.83 5.01 -27.83
C LYS A 440 -0.41 5.54 -27.12
N ILE A 441 -0.61 6.85 -27.25
CA ILE A 441 -1.86 7.54 -26.95
C ILE A 441 -2.39 8.23 -28.20
N LYS A 442 -3.67 8.51 -28.21
CA LYS A 442 -4.32 9.25 -29.29
C LYS A 442 -5.00 10.49 -28.73
N ILE A 443 -4.72 11.64 -29.36
CA ILE A 443 -5.50 12.85 -29.22
C ILE A 443 -6.39 12.96 -30.44
N TYR A 444 -7.68 13.14 -30.24
CA TYR A 444 -8.68 13.17 -31.30
C TYR A 444 -9.83 14.13 -30.98
N LEU A 445 -10.62 14.51 -31.99
CA LEU A 445 -11.81 15.32 -31.83
C LEU A 445 -13.04 14.42 -31.74
N GLN A 446 -13.89 14.66 -30.74
CA GLN A 446 -15.21 14.06 -30.59
C GLN A 446 -16.18 15.13 -30.10
N ASP A 447 -17.29 15.32 -30.78
CA ASP A 447 -18.32 16.32 -30.47
C ASP A 447 -17.73 17.73 -30.24
N ASP A 448 -16.83 18.17 -31.14
CA ASP A 448 -16.09 19.43 -31.11
C ASP A 448 -15.18 19.63 -29.89
N GLN A 449 -14.88 18.57 -29.13
CA GLN A 449 -13.98 18.57 -28.00
C GLN A 449 -12.77 17.66 -28.22
N LEU A 450 -11.59 18.08 -27.75
CA LEU A 450 -10.39 17.23 -27.74
C LEU A 450 -10.52 16.14 -26.70
N TRP A 451 -10.12 14.94 -27.09
CA TRP A 451 -10.11 13.74 -26.24
C TRP A 451 -8.72 13.12 -26.23
N PHE A 452 -8.39 12.56 -25.08
CA PHE A 452 -7.22 11.72 -24.85
C PHE A 452 -7.66 10.26 -24.68
N THR A 453 -6.94 9.32 -25.27
CA THR A 453 -7.06 7.89 -24.93
C THR A 453 -5.71 7.19 -25.00
N SER A 454 -5.38 6.40 -23.96
CA SER A 454 -4.27 5.47 -24.01
C SER A 454 -4.68 4.21 -24.75
N LEU A 455 -3.84 3.75 -25.69
CA LEU A 455 -4.17 2.55 -26.49
C LEU A 455 -3.89 1.26 -25.73
N ARG A 456 -2.98 1.30 -24.72
CA ARG A 456 -2.64 0.15 -23.88
C ARG A 456 -3.36 0.13 -22.53
N SER A 457 -3.84 1.29 -22.07
CA SER A 457 -4.58 1.44 -20.81
C SER A 457 -5.88 2.21 -21.06
N PRO A 458 -6.92 1.56 -21.64
CA PRO A 458 -8.14 2.25 -22.11
C PRO A 458 -8.93 2.95 -21.01
N ALA A 459 -8.72 2.57 -19.73
CA ALA A 459 -9.31 3.26 -18.60
C ALA A 459 -8.84 4.73 -18.51
N LEU A 460 -7.68 5.06 -19.09
CA LEU A 460 -7.18 6.42 -19.25
C LEU A 460 -7.72 7.01 -20.55
N THR A 461 -9.02 7.28 -20.57
CA THR A 461 -9.74 7.96 -21.64
C THR A 461 -10.60 9.06 -21.05
N GLY A 462 -10.60 10.25 -21.66
CA GLY A 462 -11.44 11.35 -21.22
C GLY A 462 -11.31 12.62 -22.05
N PRO A 463 -12.28 13.55 -21.90
CA PRO A 463 -12.26 14.86 -22.54
C PRO A 463 -11.15 15.74 -21.95
N MET A 464 -10.53 16.52 -22.82
CA MET A 464 -9.51 17.50 -22.48
C MET A 464 -10.09 18.89 -22.57
N GLU A 465 -10.00 19.65 -21.49
CA GLU A 465 -10.48 21.03 -21.42
C GLU A 465 -9.32 21.99 -21.33
N TYR A 466 -9.38 23.09 -22.09
CA TYR A 466 -8.32 24.09 -22.12
C TYR A 466 -8.13 24.72 -20.72
N TYR A 467 -6.90 24.71 -20.23
CA TYR A 467 -6.55 25.31 -18.94
C TYR A 467 -5.83 26.65 -19.11
N LYS A 468 -4.59 26.63 -19.61
CA LYS A 468 -3.77 27.82 -19.85
C LYS A 468 -2.64 27.52 -20.82
N ALA A 469 -2.25 28.50 -21.66
CA ALA A 469 -1.15 28.37 -22.61
C ALA A 469 -1.29 27.08 -23.45
N ASN A 470 -0.37 26.14 -23.33
CA ASN A 470 -0.38 24.85 -24.02
C ASN A 470 -0.80 23.69 -23.12
N ALA A 471 -1.48 23.98 -21.99
CA ALA A 471 -1.92 22.99 -21.04
C ALA A 471 -3.43 22.82 -21.06
N PHE A 472 -3.85 21.57 -20.97
CA PHE A 472 -5.23 21.12 -20.81
C PHE A 472 -5.37 20.38 -19.51
N ALA A 473 -6.57 20.36 -18.94
CA ALA A 473 -6.96 19.50 -17.83
C ALA A 473 -7.85 18.38 -18.39
N ILE A 474 -7.62 17.16 -17.93
CA ILE A 474 -8.40 15.99 -18.33
C ILE A 474 -9.18 15.43 -17.15
N LYS A 475 -10.46 15.14 -17.38
CA LYS A 475 -11.30 14.32 -16.51
C LYS A 475 -11.44 12.94 -17.12
N TRP A 476 -10.98 11.92 -16.40
CA TRP A 476 -11.19 10.55 -16.87
C TRP A 476 -12.66 10.18 -16.86
N GLU A 477 -13.14 9.45 -17.88
CA GLU A 477 -14.52 8.93 -17.90
C GLU A 477 -14.80 8.05 -16.68
N LYS A 478 -13.84 7.24 -16.26
CA LYS A 478 -13.88 6.46 -15.01
C LYS A 478 -13.53 7.36 -13.83
N ARG A 479 -14.56 7.97 -13.21
CA ARG A 479 -14.37 8.93 -12.12
C ARG A 479 -13.79 8.30 -10.85
N GLU A 480 -13.99 7.00 -10.66
CA GLU A 480 -13.40 6.23 -9.55
C GLU A 480 -11.86 6.17 -9.56
N LEU A 481 -11.22 6.58 -10.66
CA LEU A 481 -9.75 6.69 -10.71
C LEU A 481 -9.23 7.81 -9.81
N ASP A 482 -10.01 8.87 -9.60
CA ASP A 482 -9.65 10.06 -8.81
C ASP A 482 -8.25 10.61 -9.14
N ALA A 483 -7.93 10.64 -10.43
CA ALA A 483 -6.59 10.89 -10.95
C ALA A 483 -6.59 11.91 -12.10
N ASP A 484 -7.44 12.96 -12.02
CA ASP A 484 -7.48 14.03 -13.01
C ASP A 484 -6.07 14.59 -13.24
N ALA A 485 -5.72 14.88 -14.50
CA ALA A 485 -4.35 15.21 -14.86
C ALA A 485 -4.25 16.43 -15.77
N PHE A 486 -3.11 17.11 -15.72
CA PHE A 486 -2.70 18.06 -16.74
C PHE A 486 -2.04 17.32 -17.91
N VAL A 487 -2.41 17.73 -19.12
CA VAL A 487 -1.78 17.36 -20.39
C VAL A 487 -1.11 18.63 -20.94
N ILE A 488 0.22 18.65 -21.04
CA ILE A 488 1.01 19.83 -21.36
C ILE A 488 1.74 19.57 -22.67
N PHE A 489 1.48 20.41 -23.67
CA PHE A 489 2.06 20.28 -25.00
C PHE A 489 3.28 21.20 -25.20
N SER A 490 4.30 20.67 -25.87
CA SER A 490 5.37 21.48 -26.48
C SER A 490 5.09 21.60 -27.98
N LEU A 491 5.04 22.83 -28.47
CA LEU A 491 4.73 23.15 -29.85
C LEU A 491 6.01 23.48 -30.63
N ASP A 492 6.01 23.20 -31.95
CA ASP A 492 7.05 23.67 -32.85
C ASP A 492 6.80 25.13 -33.31
N GLU A 493 7.60 25.63 -34.27
CA GLU A 493 7.53 26.98 -34.79
C GLU A 493 6.26 27.29 -35.58
N GLU A 494 5.58 26.29 -36.11
CA GLU A 494 4.29 26.40 -36.79
C GLU A 494 3.10 26.31 -35.80
N GLY A 495 3.37 26.05 -34.51
CA GLY A 495 2.35 25.93 -33.49
C GLY A 495 1.77 24.52 -33.35
N VAL A 496 2.37 23.52 -34.01
CA VAL A 496 1.89 22.12 -33.96
C VAL A 496 2.54 21.39 -32.79
N ALA A 497 1.73 20.67 -32.02
CA ALA A 497 2.18 19.92 -30.86
C ALA A 497 3.10 18.75 -31.24
N GLN A 498 4.28 18.68 -30.64
CA GLN A 498 5.31 17.66 -30.90
C GLN A 498 5.51 16.74 -29.70
N ILE A 499 5.36 17.24 -28.48
CA ILE A 499 5.63 16.50 -27.25
C ILE A 499 4.46 16.71 -26.28
N ILE A 500 4.13 15.67 -25.50
CA ILE A 500 3.23 15.74 -24.37
C ILE A 500 3.99 15.31 -23.12
N THR A 501 3.86 16.10 -22.04
CA THR A 501 4.17 15.72 -20.67
C THR A 501 2.92 15.82 -19.81
N MET A 502 2.84 15.04 -18.73
CA MET A 502 1.65 14.98 -17.90
C MET A 502 2.00 15.08 -16.40
N LYS A 503 1.03 15.47 -15.59
CA LYS A 503 1.10 15.37 -14.14
C LYS A 503 -0.29 15.39 -13.52
N GLY A 504 -0.48 14.77 -12.37
CA GLY A 504 -1.73 14.82 -11.62
C GLY A 504 -2.14 16.23 -11.19
N ILE A 505 -3.43 16.49 -11.09
CA ILE A 505 -3.99 17.77 -10.61
C ILE A 505 -4.05 17.78 -9.08
N ALA A 506 -4.59 16.73 -8.48
CA ALA A 506 -4.71 16.63 -7.02
C ALA A 506 -3.33 16.48 -6.37
N PRO A 507 -3.02 17.23 -5.28
CA PRO A 507 -1.74 17.10 -4.59
C PRO A 507 -1.56 15.75 -3.88
N ASP A 508 -2.65 15.07 -3.58
CA ASP A 508 -2.75 13.77 -2.90
C ASP A 508 -3.11 12.62 -3.85
N ILE A 509 -2.96 12.83 -5.18
CA ILE A 509 -3.12 11.76 -6.17
C ILE A 509 -2.28 10.55 -5.78
N ASP A 510 -2.83 9.36 -5.98
CA ASP A 510 -2.08 8.13 -5.75
C ASP A 510 -0.80 8.13 -6.60
N PHE A 511 0.34 7.85 -5.96
CA PHE A 511 1.65 7.87 -6.61
C PHE A 511 1.81 6.84 -7.73
N SER A 512 0.93 5.83 -7.78
CA SER A 512 0.89 4.84 -8.86
C SER A 512 0.39 5.41 -10.19
N TYR A 513 -0.16 6.65 -10.17
CA TYR A 513 -0.38 7.43 -11.39
C TYR A 513 0.86 8.27 -11.71
N ASP A 514 1.95 7.61 -12.08
CA ASP A 514 3.27 8.20 -12.38
C ASP A 514 3.30 8.97 -13.70
N PHE A 515 2.28 9.81 -13.95
CA PHE A 515 2.14 10.65 -15.15
C PHE A 515 3.36 11.53 -15.42
N GLN A 516 4.12 11.93 -14.39
CA GLN A 516 5.33 12.75 -14.52
C GLN A 516 6.48 12.03 -15.25
N ASP A 517 6.42 10.69 -15.36
CA ASP A 517 7.43 9.90 -16.05
C ASP A 517 7.13 9.70 -17.54
N LEU A 518 5.99 10.22 -18.02
CA LEU A 518 5.59 10.17 -19.41
C LEU A 518 6.28 11.26 -20.25
N TYR A 519 6.86 10.85 -21.36
CA TYR A 519 7.43 11.72 -22.39
C TYR A 519 6.98 11.23 -23.78
N LEU A 520 5.85 11.73 -24.23
CA LEU A 520 5.15 11.26 -25.41
C LEU A 520 5.53 12.11 -26.63
N GLU A 521 6.19 11.54 -27.61
CA GLU A 521 6.59 12.21 -28.86
C GLU A 521 5.55 11.94 -29.96
N ARG A 522 5.24 12.96 -30.78
CA ARG A 522 4.32 12.81 -31.91
C ARG A 522 4.86 11.79 -32.90
N VAL A 523 4.05 10.80 -33.24
CA VAL A 523 4.36 9.82 -34.30
C VAL A 523 4.11 10.44 -35.65
N LYS A 524 5.11 10.44 -36.53
CA LYS A 524 5.06 11.00 -37.89
C LYS A 524 4.25 10.13 -38.83
#